data_3c7557ea24d0f1429455ca6cb24b4662
#
_entry.id   3c7557ea24d0f1429455ca6cb24b4662
#
_cell.length_a   1.000
_cell.length_b   1.000
_cell.length_c   1.000
_cell.angle_alpha   90.00
_cell.angle_beta   90.00
_cell.angle_gamma   90.00
#
_symmetry.space_group_name_H-M   'P 1'
#
loop_
_entity.id
_entity.type
_entity.pdbx_description
1 polymer ?
#
loop_
_entity_poly.entity_id
_entity_poly.type
_entity_poly.pdbx_seq_one_letter_code
_entity_poly.pdbx_strand_id
1 'polypeptide(L)'
;MNHIKSLHIEGFKKFVSLDVEFNEHMNILVGENEVGKSTILDAIKTVLNQQYRNADKSILRDLLNKQMVAAFEANPSVKTLPRILIEVELALDPKSKNADYFYGEVYGALKKQDEKFGIRFECRYDEALGAGMEQSILEGKIPYEYYNLTWMTFANNPYQMMR
;
A
#
# COMPACT_ATOMS: atom_id res chain seq x y z
N MET A 1 12.52 19.70 -8.26
CA MET A 1 12.03 19.07 -7.04
C MET A 1 10.96 18.05 -7.38
N ASN A 2 11.13 16.88 -6.84
CA ASN A 2 10.16 15.82 -7.11
C ASN A 2 8.94 15.98 -6.22
N HIS A 3 7.78 15.71 -6.77
CA HIS A 3 6.56 15.77 -6.00
C HIS A 3 5.70 14.53 -6.29
N ILE A 4 4.71 14.31 -5.45
CA ILE A 4 3.78 13.21 -5.61
C ILE A 4 2.76 13.60 -6.67
N LYS A 5 2.61 12.74 -7.67
CA LYS A 5 1.69 12.97 -8.76
C LYS A 5 0.33 12.32 -8.53
N SER A 6 0.33 11.11 -8.00
CA SER A 6 -0.90 10.41 -7.69
C SER A 6 -0.69 9.39 -6.58
N LEU A 7 -1.80 8.91 -6.02
CA LEU A 7 -1.81 7.95 -4.94
C LEU A 7 -2.92 6.94 -5.18
N HIS A 8 -2.61 5.67 -5.04
CA HIS A 8 -3.59 4.59 -5.09
C HIS A 8 -3.54 3.83 -3.77
N ILE A 9 -4.69 3.63 -3.14
CA ILE A 9 -4.80 2.93 -1.86
C ILE A 9 -5.79 1.79 -2.00
N GLU A 10 -5.41 0.60 -1.52
CA GLU A 10 -6.32 -0.54 -1.37
C GLU A 10 -6.18 -1.12 0.02
N GLY A 11 -7.29 -1.30 0.69
CA GLY A 11 -7.36 -2.05 1.94
C GLY A 11 -6.72 -1.40 3.15
N PHE A 12 -6.49 -0.09 3.11
CA PHE A 12 -5.80 0.63 4.17
C PHE A 12 -6.77 1.49 4.96
N LYS A 13 -6.88 1.19 6.25
CA LYS A 13 -7.73 1.93 7.19
C LYS A 13 -9.14 2.11 6.65
N LYS A 14 -9.57 3.32 6.34
CA LYS A 14 -10.94 3.61 5.92
C LYS A 14 -11.23 3.27 4.47
N PHE A 15 -10.21 3.05 3.66
CA PHE A 15 -10.40 2.90 2.23
C PHE A 15 -10.24 1.47 1.76
N VAL A 16 -11.32 0.93 1.18
CA VAL A 16 -11.22 -0.31 0.41
C VAL A 16 -10.42 -0.04 -0.85
N SER A 17 -10.72 1.07 -1.53
CA SER A 17 -10.01 1.50 -2.72
C SER A 17 -10.19 3.00 -2.90
N LEU A 18 -9.10 3.69 -3.18
CA LEU A 18 -9.13 5.14 -3.43
C LEU A 18 -8.02 5.51 -4.39
N ASP A 19 -8.35 6.35 -5.36
CA ASP A 19 -7.38 6.96 -6.25
C ASP A 19 -7.43 8.47 -6.09
N VAL A 20 -6.26 9.10 -5.95
CA VAL A 20 -6.15 10.54 -5.79
C VAL A 20 -5.10 11.05 -6.75
N GLU A 21 -5.43 12.13 -7.47
CA GLU A 21 -4.46 12.84 -8.29
C GLU A 21 -4.16 14.18 -7.65
N PHE A 22 -2.87 14.55 -7.62
CA PHE A 22 -2.42 15.81 -7.05
C PHE A 22 -1.95 16.70 -8.18
N ASN A 23 -2.25 18.00 -8.10
CA ASN A 23 -1.68 18.93 -9.07
C ASN A 23 -0.37 19.52 -8.52
N GLU A 24 0.41 20.12 -9.40
CA GLU A 24 1.75 20.63 -9.06
C GLU A 24 1.76 21.64 -7.92
N HIS A 25 0.69 22.41 -7.79
CA HIS A 25 0.65 23.54 -6.86
C HIS A 25 -0.16 23.24 -5.61
N MET A 26 -0.89 22.16 -5.60
CA MET A 26 -1.79 21.89 -4.50
C MET A 26 -1.65 20.49 -4.00
N ASN A 27 -1.02 20.38 -2.86
CA ASN A 27 -0.80 19.10 -2.21
C ASN A 27 -1.82 18.85 -1.13
N ILE A 28 -2.87 19.65 -1.10
CA ILE A 28 -3.86 19.57 -0.06
C ILE A 28 -5.16 19.09 -0.64
N LEU A 29 -5.66 18.05 -0.06
CA LEU A 29 -6.96 17.58 -0.38
C LEU A 29 -7.98 18.48 0.25
N VAL A 30 -8.73 19.13 -0.61
CA VAL A 30 -9.84 19.93 -0.16
C VAL A 30 -11.02 18.99 -0.07
N GLY A 31 -11.30 18.51 1.12
CA GLY A 31 -12.42 17.64 1.34
C GLY A 31 -13.10 18.00 2.64
N GLU A 32 -14.38 17.77 2.70
CA GLU A 32 -15.16 17.99 3.90
C GLU A 32 -14.84 16.95 4.98
N ASN A 33 -14.18 15.87 4.60
CA ASN A 33 -13.91 14.77 5.51
C ASN A 33 -12.45 14.80 5.97
N GLU A 34 -12.21 15.42 7.10
CA GLU A 34 -10.88 15.48 7.70
C GLU A 34 -10.31 14.11 8.04
N VAL A 35 -11.16 13.16 8.33
CA VAL A 35 -10.74 11.80 8.69
C VAL A 35 -10.15 11.09 7.48
N GLY A 36 -10.77 11.26 6.31
CA GLY A 36 -10.24 10.73 5.07
C GLY A 36 -8.91 11.37 4.72
N LYS A 37 -8.80 12.68 4.95
CA LYS A 37 -7.58 13.44 4.72
C LYS A 37 -6.42 12.92 5.57
N SER A 38 -6.66 12.65 6.85
CA SER A 38 -5.65 12.08 7.74
C SER A 38 -5.18 10.71 7.25
N THR A 39 -6.10 9.88 6.78
CA THR A 39 -5.75 8.57 6.27
C THR A 39 -4.89 8.66 5.02
N ILE A 40 -5.18 9.62 4.14
CA ILE A 40 -4.38 9.84 2.93
C ILE A 40 -2.96 10.28 3.30
N LEU A 41 -2.82 11.21 4.25
CA LEU A 41 -1.51 11.64 4.72
C LEU A 41 -0.75 10.49 5.37
N ASP A 42 -1.44 9.67 6.14
CA ASP A 42 -0.83 8.50 6.77
C ASP A 42 -0.37 7.48 5.72
N ALA A 43 -1.15 7.29 4.66
CA ALA A 43 -0.76 6.40 3.55
C ALA A 43 0.52 6.89 2.88
N ILE A 44 0.64 8.19 2.63
CA ILE A 44 1.85 8.77 2.04
C ILE A 44 3.05 8.54 2.95
N LYS A 45 2.90 8.78 4.25
CA LYS A 45 3.96 8.56 5.22
C LYS A 45 4.34 7.08 5.33
N THR A 46 3.35 6.20 5.23
CA THR A 46 3.59 4.76 5.27
C THR A 46 4.52 4.35 4.15
N VAL A 47 4.32 4.89 2.96
CA VAL A 47 5.16 4.57 1.79
C VAL A 47 6.50 5.29 1.86
N LEU A 48 6.48 6.62 1.94
CA LEU A 48 7.69 7.41 1.79
C LEU A 48 8.60 7.38 3.02
N ASN A 49 8.02 7.37 4.19
CA ASN A 49 8.78 7.39 5.44
C ASN A 49 8.91 6.01 6.08
N GLN A 50 8.35 4.98 5.46
CA GLN A 50 8.35 3.62 5.99
C GLN A 50 7.86 3.57 7.44
N GLN A 51 6.76 4.25 7.69
CA GLN A 51 6.27 4.53 9.04
C GLN A 51 6.11 3.29 9.92
N TYR A 52 5.66 2.18 9.37
CA TYR A 52 5.37 0.98 10.14
C TYR A 52 6.43 -0.12 9.99
N ARG A 53 7.62 0.24 9.53
CA ARG A 53 8.66 -0.74 9.21
C ARG A 53 9.06 -1.59 10.42
N ASN A 54 9.18 -0.98 11.57
CA ASN A 54 9.61 -1.67 12.78
C ASN A 54 8.48 -1.90 13.78
N ALA A 55 7.23 -1.73 13.34
CA ALA A 55 6.10 -1.90 14.22
C ALA A 55 5.81 -3.37 14.47
N ASP A 56 5.22 -3.65 15.63
CA ASP A 56 4.72 -4.97 15.96
C ASP A 56 3.59 -5.34 15.00
N LYS A 57 3.49 -6.62 14.65
CA LYS A 57 2.44 -7.09 13.73
C LYS A 57 1.03 -6.85 14.26
N SER A 58 0.86 -6.63 15.56
CA SER A 58 -0.43 -6.27 16.13
C SER A 58 -1.00 -4.98 15.56
N ILE A 59 -0.15 -4.09 15.02
CA ILE A 59 -0.59 -2.86 14.39
C ILE A 59 -1.48 -3.13 13.18
N LEU A 60 -1.37 -4.31 12.56
CA LEU A 60 -2.15 -4.65 11.38
C LEU A 60 -3.65 -4.63 11.65
N ARG A 61 -4.07 -4.86 12.89
CA ARG A 61 -5.48 -4.78 13.27
C ARG A 61 -6.03 -3.37 13.07
N ASP A 62 -5.17 -2.36 13.20
CA ASP A 62 -5.55 -0.96 13.00
C ASP A 62 -5.37 -0.51 11.57
N LEU A 63 -4.46 -1.14 10.83
CA LEU A 63 -4.14 -0.72 9.47
C LEU A 63 -5.04 -1.36 8.42
N LEU A 64 -5.44 -2.62 8.61
CA LEU A 64 -6.26 -3.33 7.64
C LEU A 64 -7.69 -2.76 7.61
N ASN A 65 -8.20 -2.60 6.40
CA ASN A 65 -9.56 -2.10 6.21
C ASN A 65 -10.58 -3.06 6.80
N LYS A 66 -11.51 -2.54 7.60
CA LYS A 66 -12.48 -3.35 8.32
C LYS A 66 -13.49 -4.05 7.42
N GLN A 67 -13.82 -3.45 6.28
CA GLN A 67 -14.72 -4.10 5.33
C GLN A 67 -14.07 -5.32 4.69
N MET A 68 -12.77 -5.23 4.39
CA MET A 68 -12.03 -6.39 3.88
C MET A 68 -11.93 -7.49 4.94
N VAL A 69 -11.71 -7.12 6.19
CA VAL A 69 -11.69 -8.08 7.29
C VAL A 69 -13.06 -8.77 7.42
N ALA A 70 -14.14 -8.01 7.39
CA ALA A 70 -15.49 -8.56 7.48
C ALA A 70 -15.81 -9.48 6.29
N ALA A 71 -15.38 -9.11 5.09
CA ALA A 71 -15.56 -9.94 3.91
C ALA A 71 -14.79 -11.27 4.03
N PHE A 72 -13.59 -11.22 4.57
CA PHE A 72 -12.84 -12.43 4.87
C PHE A 72 -13.56 -13.31 5.88
N GLU A 73 -14.02 -12.73 6.96
CA GLU A 73 -14.72 -13.49 8.01
C GLU A 73 -16.01 -14.14 7.51
N ALA A 74 -16.67 -13.49 6.55
CA ALA A 74 -17.88 -14.03 5.95
C ALA A 74 -17.61 -15.20 5.00
N ASN A 75 -16.42 -15.28 4.42
CA ASN A 75 -16.04 -16.34 3.50
C ASN A 75 -14.54 -16.62 3.60
N PRO A 76 -14.09 -17.23 4.71
CA PRO A 76 -12.67 -17.37 4.97
C PRO A 76 -11.94 -18.25 3.94
N SER A 77 -10.89 -17.73 3.37
CA SER A 77 -9.96 -18.49 2.51
C SER A 77 -8.67 -17.68 2.36
N VAL A 78 -7.62 -18.31 1.86
CA VAL A 78 -6.37 -17.60 1.59
C VAL A 78 -6.62 -16.46 0.60
N LYS A 79 -7.49 -16.68 -0.38
CA LYS A 79 -7.78 -15.68 -1.41
C LYS A 79 -8.54 -14.46 -0.90
N THR A 80 -9.29 -14.60 0.20
CA THR A 80 -10.09 -13.52 0.76
C THR A 80 -9.39 -12.78 1.89
N LEU A 81 -8.18 -13.19 2.26
CA LEU A 81 -7.42 -12.50 3.30
C LEU A 81 -7.27 -11.01 2.97
N PRO A 82 -7.48 -10.14 3.96
CA PRO A 82 -7.27 -8.71 3.72
C PRO A 82 -5.82 -8.41 3.40
N ARG A 83 -5.62 -7.38 2.59
CA ARG A 83 -4.28 -6.95 2.19
C ARG A 83 -4.26 -5.44 1.99
N ILE A 84 -3.07 -4.87 2.01
CA ILE A 84 -2.88 -3.45 1.76
C ILE A 84 -1.98 -3.27 0.55
N LEU A 85 -2.38 -2.38 -0.34
CA LEU A 85 -1.55 -1.91 -1.44
C LEU A 85 -1.63 -0.39 -1.45
N ILE A 86 -0.47 0.27 -1.39
CA ILE A 86 -0.40 1.72 -1.52
C ILE A 86 0.67 2.02 -2.55
N GLU A 87 0.29 2.73 -3.60
CA GLU A 87 1.22 3.11 -4.66
C GLU A 87 1.28 4.63 -4.74
N VAL A 88 2.49 5.17 -4.66
CA VAL A 88 2.73 6.60 -4.77
C VAL A 88 3.46 6.85 -6.08
N GLU A 89 2.77 7.52 -7.00
CA GLU A 89 3.38 7.93 -8.26
C GLU A 89 4.14 9.23 -8.05
N LEU A 90 5.39 9.25 -8.52
CA LEU A 90 6.28 10.39 -8.39
C LEU A 90 6.47 11.08 -9.73
N ALA A 91 6.54 12.40 -9.69
CA ALA A 91 6.93 13.18 -10.86
C ALA A 91 8.44 13.27 -10.90
N LEU A 92 9.07 12.42 -11.69
CA LEU A 92 10.52 12.42 -11.88
C LEU A 92 10.87 12.78 -13.31
N ASP A 93 11.99 13.47 -13.48
CA ASP A 93 12.55 13.70 -14.80
C ASP A 93 13.12 12.37 -15.31
N PRO A 94 12.61 11.85 -16.46
CA PRO A 94 13.11 10.59 -17.01
C PRO A 94 14.61 10.60 -17.30
N LYS A 95 15.18 11.77 -17.47
CA LYS A 95 16.61 11.93 -17.75
C LYS A 95 17.45 12.02 -16.49
N SER A 96 16.82 12.10 -15.33
CA SER A 96 17.57 12.22 -14.08
C SER A 96 18.28 10.91 -13.77
N LYS A 97 19.37 11.03 -13.03
CA LYS A 97 20.14 9.88 -12.57
C LYS A 97 19.25 9.04 -11.66
N ASN A 98 19.26 7.75 -11.87
CA ASN A 98 18.48 6.78 -11.09
C ASN A 98 16.97 6.81 -11.33
N ALA A 99 16.48 7.54 -12.34
CA ALA A 99 15.03 7.52 -12.64
C ALA A 99 14.56 6.10 -12.94
N ASP A 100 15.36 5.32 -13.66
CA ASP A 100 15.00 3.96 -14.03
C ASP A 100 14.81 3.05 -12.81
N TYR A 101 15.40 3.38 -11.69
CA TYR A 101 15.26 2.63 -10.45
C TYR A 101 13.80 2.63 -9.97
N PHE A 102 13.04 3.65 -10.34
CA PHE A 102 11.66 3.86 -9.91
C PHE A 102 10.63 3.56 -10.98
N TYR A 103 11.05 3.26 -12.21
CA TYR A 103 10.14 3.15 -13.35
C TYR A 103 9.66 1.72 -13.53
N GLY A 104 8.36 1.51 -13.53
CA GLY A 104 7.82 0.19 -13.71
C GLY A 104 6.31 0.14 -13.68
N GLU A 105 5.79 -1.07 -13.66
CA GLU A 105 4.38 -1.34 -13.76
C GLU A 105 3.62 -1.01 -12.47
N VAL A 106 2.42 -0.46 -12.63
CA VAL A 106 1.51 -0.14 -11.53
C VAL A 106 0.58 -1.33 -11.33
N TYR A 107 0.46 -1.81 -10.10
CA TYR A 107 -0.34 -3.00 -9.79
C TYR A 107 -1.82 -2.72 -9.61
N GLY A 108 -2.16 -1.57 -9.01
CA GLY A 108 -3.51 -1.23 -8.67
C GLY A 108 -4.28 -0.46 -9.72
N ALA A 109 -3.66 -0.11 -10.83
CA ALA A 109 -4.31 0.70 -11.84
C ALA A 109 -5.30 -0.12 -12.66
N LEU A 110 -6.37 0.54 -13.08
CA LEU A 110 -7.31 -0.05 -14.03
C LEU A 110 -6.62 -0.37 -15.35
N LYS A 111 -5.56 0.37 -15.69
CA LYS A 111 -4.74 0.13 -16.87
C LYS A 111 -3.43 -0.52 -16.42
N LYS A 112 -3.41 -1.83 -16.39
CA LYS A 112 -2.26 -2.61 -15.92
C LYS A 112 -1.00 -2.45 -16.76
N GLN A 113 -1.10 -1.78 -17.92
CA GLN A 113 0.03 -1.60 -18.80
C GLN A 113 0.72 -0.24 -18.63
N ASP A 114 0.20 0.60 -17.76
CA ASP A 114 0.83 1.90 -17.51
C ASP A 114 2.10 1.70 -16.70
N GLU A 115 3.20 2.24 -17.23
CA GLU A 115 4.46 2.28 -16.52
C GLU A 115 4.69 3.69 -16.02
N LYS A 116 5.04 3.80 -14.76
CA LYS A 116 5.20 5.08 -14.08
C LYS A 116 6.37 5.03 -13.11
N PHE A 117 6.77 6.18 -12.63
CA PHE A 117 7.77 6.27 -11.58
C PHE A 117 7.08 6.26 -10.24
N GLY A 118 7.55 5.44 -9.31
CA GLY A 118 6.94 5.45 -8.01
C GLY A 118 7.45 4.40 -7.05
N ILE A 119 6.78 4.36 -5.91
CA ILE A 119 7.09 3.48 -4.79
C ILE A 119 5.81 2.79 -4.34
N ARG A 120 5.93 1.51 -4.04
CA ARG A 120 4.81 0.66 -3.64
C ARG A 120 5.06 0.11 -2.25
N PHE A 121 4.03 0.21 -1.42
CA PHE A 121 3.96 -0.49 -0.15
C PHE A 121 2.93 -1.60 -0.26
N GLU A 122 3.31 -2.81 0.12
CA GLU A 122 2.38 -3.93 0.20
C GLU A 122 2.45 -4.55 1.59
N CYS A 123 1.28 -4.92 2.10
CA CYS A 123 1.17 -5.70 3.31
C CYS A 123 0.22 -6.85 3.03
N ARG A 124 0.74 -8.06 3.02
CA ARG A 124 -0.07 -9.23 2.68
C ARG A 124 0.48 -10.48 3.34
N TYR A 125 -0.39 -11.47 3.44
CA TYR A 125 -0.02 -12.79 3.93
C TYR A 125 1.05 -13.42 3.05
N ASP A 126 2.08 -13.95 3.69
CA ASP A 126 3.16 -14.66 3.01
C ASP A 126 2.91 -16.17 3.15
N GLU A 127 2.46 -16.81 2.08
CA GLU A 127 2.13 -18.23 2.10
C GLU A 127 3.35 -19.10 2.42
N ALA A 128 4.53 -18.68 2.00
CA ALA A 128 5.75 -19.45 2.25
C ALA A 128 6.10 -19.47 3.73
N LEU A 129 5.92 -18.32 4.43
CA LEU A 129 6.18 -18.26 5.87
C LEU A 129 5.07 -18.90 6.67
N GLY A 130 3.84 -18.81 6.18
CA GLY A 130 2.65 -19.26 6.88
C GLY A 130 2.23 -20.68 6.55
N ALA A 131 3.11 -21.49 6.01
CA ALA A 131 2.77 -22.88 5.72
C ALA A 131 2.24 -23.57 6.98
N GLY A 132 1.08 -24.20 6.85
CA GLY A 132 0.42 -24.84 7.99
C GLY A 132 -0.65 -23.99 8.64
N MET A 133 -0.87 -22.76 8.18
CA MET A 133 -1.89 -21.87 8.74
C MET A 133 -3.24 -22.00 8.02
N GLU A 134 -3.33 -22.82 6.99
CA GLU A 134 -4.52 -22.93 6.16
C GLU A 134 -5.78 -23.25 6.96
N GLN A 135 -5.65 -24.15 7.94
CA GLN A 135 -6.81 -24.53 8.76
C GLN A 135 -7.32 -23.36 9.60
N SER A 136 -6.39 -22.63 10.23
CA SER A 136 -6.77 -21.44 11.02
C SER A 136 -7.41 -20.39 10.14
N ILE A 137 -6.89 -20.20 8.92
CA ILE A 137 -7.46 -19.25 7.97
C ILE A 137 -8.89 -19.63 7.60
N LEU A 138 -9.12 -20.92 7.32
CA LEU A 138 -10.46 -21.40 7.00
C LEU A 138 -11.44 -21.24 8.17
N GLU A 139 -10.93 -21.19 9.38
CA GLU A 139 -11.73 -20.91 10.57
C GLU A 139 -12.01 -19.43 10.80
N GLY A 140 -11.51 -18.56 9.92
CA GLY A 140 -11.77 -17.13 10.03
C GLY A 140 -10.73 -16.36 10.80
N LYS A 141 -9.55 -16.94 11.03
CA LYS A 141 -8.46 -16.26 11.75
C LYS A 141 -7.45 -15.69 10.77
N ILE A 142 -7.12 -14.42 10.95
CA ILE A 142 -6.11 -13.76 10.13
C ILE A 142 -4.74 -14.00 10.74
N PRO A 143 -3.81 -14.62 9.99
CA PRO A 143 -2.49 -14.95 10.52
C PRO A 143 -1.55 -13.73 10.46
N TYR A 144 -1.78 -12.73 11.32
CA TYR A 144 -1.03 -11.47 11.31
C TYR A 144 0.47 -11.68 11.37
N GLU A 145 0.94 -12.68 12.12
CA GLU A 145 2.37 -12.93 12.30
C GLU A 145 3.07 -13.31 11.01
N TYR A 146 2.31 -13.80 10.03
CA TYR A 146 2.85 -14.23 8.74
C TYR A 146 2.54 -13.26 7.62
N TYR A 147 2.22 -12.03 7.97
CA TYR A 147 2.10 -10.95 7.01
C TYR A 147 3.46 -10.28 6.80
N ASN A 148 3.75 -9.94 5.55
CA ASN A 148 4.95 -9.19 5.20
C ASN A 148 4.60 -7.78 4.79
N LEU A 149 5.41 -6.83 5.26
CA LEU A 149 5.35 -5.44 4.84
C LEU A 149 6.56 -5.19 3.95
N THR A 150 6.31 -4.78 2.71
CA THR A 150 7.39 -4.56 1.75
C THR A 150 7.30 -3.17 1.13
N TRP A 151 8.46 -2.59 0.87
CA TRP A 151 8.60 -1.29 0.21
C TRP A 151 9.47 -1.48 -1.01
N MET A 152 8.88 -1.33 -2.19
CA MET A 152 9.56 -1.55 -3.46
C MET A 152 9.29 -0.37 -4.38
N THR A 153 10.22 -0.08 -5.26
CA THR A 153 9.94 0.85 -6.35
C THR A 153 9.05 0.16 -7.39
N PHE A 154 8.50 0.91 -8.32
CA PHE A 154 7.73 0.31 -9.41
C PHE A 154 8.58 -0.59 -10.30
N ALA A 155 9.90 -0.41 -10.29
CA ALA A 155 10.84 -1.31 -10.98
C ALA A 155 11.17 -2.55 -10.15
N ASN A 156 10.48 -2.75 -9.01
CA ASN A 156 10.70 -3.86 -8.09
C ASN A 156 12.09 -3.88 -7.45
N ASN A 157 12.65 -2.72 -7.26
CA ASN A 157 13.87 -2.55 -6.48
C ASN A 157 13.51 -2.19 -5.04
N PRO A 158 14.29 -2.65 -4.05
CA PRO A 158 14.01 -2.26 -2.67
C PRO A 158 14.08 -0.74 -2.51
N TYR A 159 13.10 -0.19 -1.80
CA TYR A 159 13.09 1.23 -1.50
C TYR A 159 13.61 1.45 -0.09
N GLN A 160 14.59 2.33 0.03
CA GLN A 160 15.09 2.79 1.33
C GLN A 160 14.95 4.30 1.36
N MET A 161 14.41 4.79 2.47
CA MET A 161 14.27 6.22 2.65
C MET A 161 15.64 6.88 2.62
N MET A 162 15.81 7.85 1.73
CA MET A 162 17.05 8.61 1.63
C MET A 162 17.12 9.60 2.79
N ARG A 163 18.26 9.65 3.43
CA ARG A 163 18.52 10.61 4.49
C ARG A 163 19.34 11.78 3.96
#